data_ae7dcf489976629950040ae3529c31b2
#
_entry.id   ae7dcf489976629950040ae3529c31b2
#
_cell.length_a   1.000
_cell.length_b   1.000
_cell.length_c   1.000
_cell.angle_alpha   90.00
_cell.angle_beta   90.00
_cell.angle_gamma   90.00
#
_symmetry.space_group_name_H-M   'P 1'
#
loop_
_entity.id
_entity.type
_entity.pdbx_description
1 polymer ?
#
loop_
_entity_poly.entity_id
_entity_poly.type
_entity_poly.pdbx_seq_one_letter_code
_entity_poly.pdbx_strand_id
1 'polypeptide(L)'
;MVDYEAVVMNLVRPIVEDKESLSVKIMESLYEHEILVYVYANNDDVARLIGRKGSMASAIRHMMSVASRKEEDKRINIKFESYGDAL
;
A
#
# COMPACT_ATOMS: atom_id res chain seq x y z
N MET A 1 3.73 15.59 10.51
CA MET A 1 2.93 14.37 10.43
C MET A 1 2.92 13.84 9.00
N VAL A 2 3.22 12.56 8.83
CA VAL A 2 3.28 11.97 7.49
C VAL A 2 1.87 11.58 7.02
N ASP A 3 1.50 12.00 5.82
CA ASP A 3 0.27 11.54 5.19
C ASP A 3 0.57 10.25 4.42
N TYR A 4 0.46 9.12 5.10
CA TYR A 4 0.78 7.83 4.51
C TYR A 4 -0.13 7.48 3.35
N GLU A 5 -1.39 7.90 3.40
CA GLU A 5 -2.30 7.66 2.29
C GLU A 5 -1.80 8.34 1.01
N ALA A 6 -1.39 9.60 1.11
CA ALA A 6 -0.87 10.34 -0.03
C ALA A 6 0.43 9.73 -0.56
N VAL A 7 1.33 9.34 0.35
CA VAL A 7 2.60 8.74 -0.04
C VAL A 7 2.37 7.42 -0.78
N VAL A 8 1.53 6.55 -0.23
CA VAL A 8 1.21 5.27 -0.87
C VAL A 8 0.52 5.50 -2.21
N MET A 9 -0.44 6.41 -2.26
CA MET A 9 -1.16 6.72 -3.50
C MET A 9 -0.19 7.18 -4.59
N ASN A 10 0.76 8.03 -4.25
CA ASN A 10 1.75 8.50 -5.21
C ASN A 10 2.67 7.39 -5.72
N LEU A 11 2.92 6.37 -4.90
CA LEU A 11 3.74 5.23 -5.30
C LEU A 11 2.97 4.24 -6.17
N VAL A 12 1.70 3.98 -5.87
CA VAL A 12 0.95 2.91 -6.54
C VAL A 12 0.16 3.40 -7.75
N ARG A 13 -0.28 4.65 -7.76
CA ARG A 13 -1.09 5.18 -8.86
C ARG A 13 -0.44 5.04 -10.24
N PRO A 14 0.85 5.31 -10.41
CA PRO A 14 1.48 5.15 -11.73
C PRO A 14 1.55 3.69 -12.22
N ILE A 15 1.38 2.73 -11.32
CA ILE A 15 1.51 1.30 -11.64
C ILE A 15 0.21 0.72 -12.14
N VAL A 16 -0.93 1.22 -11.64
CA VAL A 16 -2.24 0.68 -11.98
C VAL A 16 -2.78 1.29 -13.28
N GLU A 17 -3.57 0.52 -14.01
CA GLU A 17 -4.26 1.01 -15.21
C GLU A 17 -5.58 1.67 -14.86
N ASP A 18 -6.34 1.06 -13.97
CA ASP A 18 -7.66 1.56 -13.57
C ASP A 18 -7.53 2.41 -12.32
N LYS A 19 -7.19 3.67 -12.53
CA LYS A 19 -6.96 4.60 -11.42
C LYS A 19 -8.22 4.95 -10.67
N GLU A 20 -9.39 4.83 -11.30
CA GLU A 20 -10.66 5.12 -10.64
C GLU A 20 -11.03 4.06 -9.61
N SER A 21 -10.61 2.81 -9.83
CA SER A 21 -10.86 1.73 -8.89
C SER A 21 -9.82 1.65 -7.78
N LEU A 22 -8.77 2.44 -7.86
CA LEU A 22 -7.71 2.44 -6.86
C LEU A 22 -8.17 3.17 -5.61
N SER A 23 -7.99 2.53 -4.46
CA SER A 23 -8.35 3.12 -3.16
C SER A 23 -7.31 2.72 -2.13
N VAL A 24 -6.98 3.65 -1.25
CA VAL A 24 -6.02 3.42 -0.17
C VAL A 24 -6.69 3.77 1.14
N LYS A 25 -6.60 2.87 2.11
CA LYS A 25 -7.13 3.10 3.45
C LYS A 25 -6.06 2.88 4.49
N ILE A 26 -5.99 3.79 5.45
CA ILE A 26 -5.09 3.68 6.59
C ILE A 26 -5.91 3.20 7.78
N MET A 27 -5.43 2.16 8.45
CA MET A 27 -6.09 1.61 9.63
C MET A 27 -5.12 1.55 10.80
N GLU A 28 -5.65 1.71 12.00
CA GLU A 28 -4.86 1.54 13.20
C GLU A 28 -4.62 0.05 13.46
N SER A 29 -3.41 -0.26 13.86
CA SER A 29 -3.05 -1.62 14.24
C SER A 29 -3.31 -1.83 15.73
N LEU A 30 -3.46 -3.10 16.11
CA LEU A 30 -3.48 -3.49 17.52
C LEU A 30 -2.11 -3.31 18.19
N TYR A 31 -1.05 -3.19 17.40
CA TYR A 31 0.30 -3.02 17.90
C TYR A 31 0.69 -1.55 17.86
N GLU A 32 1.37 -1.10 18.93
CA GLU A 32 1.90 0.26 18.98
C GLU A 32 2.96 0.43 17.88
N HIS A 33 3.08 1.64 17.36
CA HIS A 33 4.07 1.99 16.34
C HIS A 33 3.89 1.21 15.04
N GLU A 34 2.69 0.69 14.78
CA GLU A 34 2.39 0.04 13.51
C GLU A 34 1.20 0.70 12.84
N ILE A 35 1.31 0.88 11.54
CA ILE A 35 0.24 1.41 10.71
C ILE A 35 -0.10 0.36 9.65
N LEU A 36 -1.38 0.07 9.49
CA LEU A 36 -1.87 -0.82 8.46
C LEU A 36 -2.36 0.01 7.28
N VAL A 37 -1.88 -0.33 6.10
CA VAL A 37 -2.29 0.32 4.87
C VAL A 37 -2.89 -0.73 3.95
N TYR A 38 -4.14 -0.51 3.56
CA TYR A 38 -4.83 -1.37 2.61
C TYR A 38 -4.94 -0.67 1.27
N VAL A 39 -4.47 -1.34 0.24
CA VAL A 39 -4.55 -0.84 -1.14
C VAL A 39 -5.54 -1.73 -1.89
N TYR A 40 -6.62 -1.14 -2.36
CA TYR A 40 -7.67 -1.84 -3.11
C TYR A 40 -7.59 -1.47 -4.58
N ALA A 41 -7.64 -2.46 -5.43
CA ALA A 41 -7.61 -2.27 -6.87
C ALA A 41 -8.32 -3.45 -7.55
N ASN A 42 -8.47 -3.42 -8.87
CA ASN A 42 -9.00 -4.58 -9.56
C ASN A 42 -7.95 -5.71 -9.62
N ASN A 43 -8.37 -6.91 -10.00
CA ASN A 43 -7.50 -8.09 -9.97
C ASN A 43 -6.20 -7.91 -10.75
N ASP A 44 -6.29 -7.36 -11.95
CA ASP A 44 -5.10 -7.19 -12.79
C ASP A 44 -4.13 -6.19 -12.19
N ASP A 45 -4.65 -5.12 -11.61
CA ASP A 45 -3.82 -4.10 -10.99
C ASP A 45 -3.19 -4.59 -9.69
N VAL A 46 -3.91 -5.39 -8.90
CA VAL A 46 -3.31 -6.02 -7.72
C VAL A 46 -2.12 -6.89 -8.13
N ALA A 47 -2.26 -7.66 -9.20
CA ALA A 47 -1.15 -8.48 -9.70
C ALA A 47 0.05 -7.62 -10.09
N ARG A 48 -0.18 -6.45 -10.71
CA ARG A 48 0.90 -5.52 -11.06
C ARG A 48 1.58 -4.93 -9.82
N LEU A 49 0.77 -4.59 -8.80
CA LEU A 49 1.29 -4.01 -7.56
C LEU A 49 2.13 -5.01 -6.78
N ILE A 50 1.76 -6.27 -6.80
CA ILE A 50 2.55 -7.31 -6.15
C ILE A 50 3.82 -7.58 -6.95
N GLY A 51 3.69 -7.65 -8.27
CA GLY A 51 4.81 -7.90 -9.15
C GLY A 51 5.26 -9.35 -9.15
N ARG A 52 6.20 -9.67 -10.02
CA ARG A 52 6.71 -11.02 -10.12
C ARG A 52 7.40 -11.42 -8.81
N LYS A 53 6.93 -12.53 -8.21
CA LYS A 53 7.47 -13.04 -6.95
C LYS A 53 7.43 -12.00 -5.81
N GLY A 54 6.51 -11.07 -5.89
CA GLY A 54 6.36 -10.05 -4.85
C GLY A 54 7.39 -8.93 -4.90
N SER A 55 8.12 -8.79 -5.99
CA SER A 55 9.20 -7.80 -6.10
C SER A 55 8.71 -6.36 -5.99
N MET A 56 7.58 -6.03 -6.62
CA MET A 56 7.05 -4.67 -6.57
C MET A 56 6.51 -4.35 -5.17
N ALA A 57 5.78 -5.30 -4.58
CA ALA A 57 5.27 -5.12 -3.22
C ALA A 57 6.41 -4.92 -2.21
N SER A 58 7.49 -5.68 -2.36
CA SER A 58 8.66 -5.52 -1.49
C SER A 58 9.29 -4.14 -1.64
N ALA A 59 9.39 -3.65 -2.87
CA ALA A 59 9.94 -2.32 -3.12
C ALA A 59 9.07 -1.22 -2.49
N ILE A 60 7.76 -1.33 -2.64
CA ILE A 60 6.82 -0.36 -2.06
C ILE A 60 6.93 -0.36 -0.53
N ARG A 61 6.95 -1.54 0.07
CA ARG A 61 7.11 -1.67 1.53
C ARG A 61 8.42 -1.04 2.01
N HIS A 62 9.49 -1.27 1.27
CA HIS A 62 10.79 -0.71 1.63
C HIS A 62 10.75 0.82 1.59
N MET A 63 10.20 1.41 0.54
CA MET A 63 10.09 2.86 0.43
C MET A 63 9.25 3.45 1.56
N MET A 64 8.15 2.79 1.91
CA MET A 64 7.29 3.25 3.00
C MET A 64 7.99 3.13 4.36
N SER A 65 8.77 2.07 4.57
CA SER A 65 9.51 1.90 5.81
C SER A 65 10.55 3.00 6.00
N VAL A 66 11.24 3.37 4.94
CA VAL A 66 12.21 4.48 5.00
C VAL A 66 11.50 5.77 5.36
N ALA A 67 10.38 6.08 4.71
CA ALA A 67 9.62 7.30 4.98
C ALA A 67 9.12 7.34 6.43
N SER A 68 8.56 6.24 6.93
CA SER A 68 7.99 6.22 8.27
C SER A 68 9.06 6.32 9.36
N ARG A 69 10.19 5.66 9.19
CA ARG A 69 11.28 5.72 10.18
C ARG A 69 11.87 7.11 10.27
N LYS A 70 11.96 7.79 9.16
CA LYS A 70 12.51 9.14 9.13
C LYS A 70 11.62 10.13 9.88
N GLU A 71 10.31 9.96 9.83
CA GLU A 71 9.37 10.92 10.37
C GLU A 71 8.80 10.53 11.74
N GLU A 72 8.40 9.29 11.94
CA GLU A 72 7.65 8.87 13.11
C GLU A 72 8.09 7.56 13.72
N ASP A 73 9.09 6.90 13.16
CA ASP A 73 9.58 5.60 13.62
C ASP A 73 8.47 4.57 13.77
N LYS A 74 7.57 4.50 12.78
CA LYS A 74 6.48 3.54 12.76
C LYS A 74 6.72 2.45 11.74
N ARG A 75 6.25 1.25 12.04
CA ARG A 75 6.27 0.13 11.11
C ARG A 75 5.06 0.23 10.20
N ILE A 76 5.30 0.10 8.91
CA ILE A 76 4.22 0.11 7.91
C ILE A 76 3.98 -1.31 7.43
N ASN A 77 2.73 -1.74 7.48
CA ASN A 77 2.31 -3.02 6.95
C ASN A 77 1.30 -2.77 5.83
N ILE A 78 1.68 -3.07 4.61
CA ILE A 78 0.84 -2.81 3.43
C ILE A 78 0.24 -4.12 2.94
N LYS A 79 -1.07 -4.09 2.68
CA LYS A 79 -1.79 -5.23 2.11
C LYS A 79 -2.49 -4.80 0.84
N PHE A 80 -2.40 -5.64 -0.18
CA PHE A 80 -3.03 -5.41 -1.46
C PHE A 80 -4.23 -6.34 -1.61
N GLU A 81 -5.41 -5.74 -1.82
CA GLU A 81 -6.67 -6.48 -1.88
C GLU A 81 -7.39 -6.19 -3.18
N SER A 82 -8.12 -7.20 -3.66
CA SER A 82 -8.87 -7.10 -4.91
C SER A 82 -10.37 -7.00 -4.63
N TYR A 83 -11.06 -6.18 -5.40
CA TYR A 83 -12.52 -6.12 -5.33
C TYR A 83 -13.17 -7.37 -5.93
N GLY A 84 -12.49 -8.03 -6.86
CA GLY A 84 -13.08 -9.15 -7.59
C GLY A 84 -13.38 -10.37 -6.73
N ASP A 85 -12.73 -10.49 -5.59
CA ASP A 85 -12.89 -11.65 -4.70
C ASP A 85 -14.04 -11.50 -3.71
N ALA A 86 -14.77 -10.42 -3.80
CA ALA A 86 -15.87 -10.14 -2.89
C ALA A 86 -17.13 -10.95 -3.18
N LEU A 87 -17.15 -11.71 -4.23
CA LEU A 87 -18.31 -12.51 -4.63
C LEU A 87 -18.22 -13.94 -4.15
#